data_59dd65eb92730d530722ec199d777e33
#
_entry.id   59dd65eb92730d530722ec199d777e33
#
_cell.length_a   1.000
_cell.length_b   1.000
_cell.length_c   1.000
_cell.angle_alpha   90.00
_cell.angle_beta   90.00
_cell.angle_gamma   90.00
#
_symmetry.space_group_name_H-M   'P 1'
#
loop_
_entity.id
_entity.type
_entity.pdbx_description
1 polymer ?
#
loop_
_entity_poly.entity_id
_entity_poly.type
_entity_poly.pdbx_seq_one_letter_code
_entity_poly.pdbx_strand_id
1 'polypeptide(L)'
;MISSYNRIAGTCKTFRDVLVSDHLTIGDIAARGNRGWVCAYISAGIVSYLEYLGRHNTMTDDMIKETAGLLLDEFPRLKVDDVALFFRLCKTAHFGHLYDINGAALFEWLRLYIAERHDAEIAWEDERAAQRRAEMFAPDTRTQEERAEDMRHIDGIIQRVCSRMGRERAKNRRSLIETKIDKI
;
A
#
# COMPACT_ATOMS: atom_id res chain seq x y z
N MET A 1 20.54 2.65 -11.10
CA MET A 1 19.88 2.80 -9.78
C MET A 1 19.48 4.22 -9.43
N ILE A 2 20.34 5.20 -9.53
CA ILE A 2 20.02 6.63 -9.32
C ILE A 2 18.83 7.07 -10.22
N SER A 3 18.74 6.60 -11.45
CA SER A 3 17.62 6.93 -12.35
C SER A 3 16.28 6.35 -11.88
N SER A 4 16.28 5.16 -11.26
CA SER A 4 15.07 4.55 -10.69
C SER A 4 14.62 5.28 -9.44
N TYR A 5 15.57 5.64 -8.57
CA TYR A 5 15.30 6.49 -7.40
C TYR A 5 14.70 7.84 -7.82
N ASN A 6 15.35 8.56 -8.74
CA ASN A 6 14.89 9.86 -9.19
C ASN A 6 13.50 9.82 -9.84
N ARG A 7 13.17 8.73 -10.54
CA ARG A 7 11.83 8.55 -11.14
C ARG A 7 10.76 8.45 -10.06
N ILE A 8 10.95 7.60 -9.04
CA ILE A 8 9.99 7.45 -7.94
C ILE A 8 9.94 8.73 -7.10
N ALA A 9 11.10 9.33 -6.77
CA ALA A 9 11.16 10.59 -6.04
C ALA A 9 10.47 11.76 -6.77
N GLY A 10 10.37 11.70 -8.10
CA GLY A 10 9.66 12.69 -8.91
C GLY A 10 8.14 12.59 -8.82
N THR A 11 7.61 11.39 -8.60
CA THR A 11 6.16 11.12 -8.53
C THR A 11 5.60 11.25 -7.12
N CYS A 12 6.35 10.84 -6.09
CA CYS A 12 5.93 10.84 -4.70
C CYS A 12 6.20 12.20 -4.03
N LYS A 13 5.15 12.96 -3.71
CA LYS A 13 5.25 14.30 -3.12
C LYS A 13 4.58 14.42 -1.77
N THR A 14 3.62 13.57 -1.47
CA THR A 14 2.78 13.60 -0.27
C THR A 14 2.61 12.21 0.32
N PHE A 15 2.21 12.13 1.60
CA PHE A 15 1.83 10.86 2.23
C PHE A 15 0.69 10.18 1.47
N ARG A 16 -0.24 10.94 0.90
CA ARG A 16 -1.34 10.38 0.10
C ARG A 16 -0.84 9.64 -1.13
N ASP A 17 0.19 10.16 -1.81
CA ASP A 17 0.79 9.48 -2.96
C ASP A 17 1.36 8.12 -2.56
N VAL A 18 2.00 8.04 -1.38
CA VAL A 18 2.53 6.78 -0.82
C VAL A 18 1.40 5.81 -0.45
N LEU A 19 0.34 6.30 0.19
CA LEU A 19 -0.77 5.45 0.64
C LEU A 19 -1.52 4.82 -0.55
N VAL A 20 -1.72 5.58 -1.62
CA VAL A 20 -2.41 5.12 -2.85
C VAL A 20 -1.51 4.26 -3.74
N SER A 21 -0.19 4.35 -3.60
CA SER A 21 0.77 3.58 -4.40
C SER A 21 0.62 2.07 -4.19
N ASP A 22 0.65 1.32 -5.30
CA ASP A 22 0.66 -0.16 -5.31
C ASP A 22 2.08 -0.76 -5.25
N HIS A 23 3.10 0.06 -5.02
CA HIS A 23 4.46 -0.43 -4.95
C HIS A 23 4.67 -1.32 -3.71
N LEU A 24 5.55 -2.31 -3.89
CA LEU A 24 5.92 -3.25 -2.83
C LEU A 24 6.70 -2.58 -1.71
N THR A 25 6.67 -3.20 -0.53
CA THR A 25 7.54 -2.81 0.57
C THR A 25 8.98 -3.20 0.29
N ILE A 26 9.92 -2.48 0.91
CA ILE A 26 11.35 -2.80 0.79
C ILE A 26 11.67 -4.18 1.35
N GLY A 27 10.95 -4.63 2.38
CA GLY A 27 11.05 -5.98 2.94
C GLY A 27 10.56 -7.05 1.98
N ASP A 28 9.42 -6.85 1.29
CA ASP A 28 8.91 -7.81 0.30
C ASP A 28 9.86 -7.97 -0.89
N ILE A 29 10.46 -6.86 -1.34
CA ILE A 29 11.44 -6.89 -2.42
C ILE A 29 12.71 -7.64 -1.97
N ALA A 30 13.18 -7.39 -0.75
CA ALA A 30 14.34 -8.07 -0.19
C ALA A 30 14.11 -9.57 0.00
N ALA A 31 12.92 -9.97 0.48
CA ALA A 31 12.52 -11.37 0.65
C ALA A 31 12.48 -12.15 -0.67
N ARG A 32 12.23 -11.47 -1.79
CA ARG A 32 12.29 -12.05 -3.15
C ARG A 32 13.71 -12.17 -3.72
N GLY A 33 14.75 -12.06 -2.86
CA GLY A 33 16.16 -12.17 -3.26
C GLY A 33 16.79 -10.87 -3.76
N ASN A 34 16.10 -9.74 -3.69
CA ASN A 34 16.57 -8.45 -4.20
C ASN A 34 17.09 -7.51 -3.09
N ARG A 35 17.60 -8.07 -1.96
CA ARG A 35 18.15 -7.28 -0.83
C ARG A 35 19.20 -6.26 -1.30
N GLY A 36 20.14 -6.68 -2.16
CA GLY A 36 21.17 -5.80 -2.69
C GLY A 36 20.61 -4.61 -3.48
N TRP A 37 19.53 -4.82 -4.24
CA TRP A 37 18.85 -3.75 -4.95
C TRP A 37 18.23 -2.74 -3.98
N VAL A 38 17.57 -3.22 -2.92
CA VAL A 38 16.94 -2.36 -1.91
C VAL A 38 17.99 -1.54 -1.17
N CYS A 39 19.07 -2.17 -0.69
CA CYS A 39 20.17 -1.44 -0.03
C CYS A 39 20.75 -0.37 -0.94
N ALA A 40 20.99 -0.67 -2.20
CA ALA A 40 21.50 0.31 -3.15
C ALA A 40 20.47 1.42 -3.50
N TYR A 41 19.16 1.13 -3.45
CA TYR A 41 18.11 2.14 -3.59
C TYR A 41 18.11 3.13 -2.42
N ILE A 42 18.18 2.62 -1.18
CA ILE A 42 18.27 3.44 0.02
C ILE A 42 19.57 4.25 0.02
N SER A 43 20.70 3.61 -0.32
CA SER A 43 22.00 4.30 -0.45
C SER A 43 21.94 5.45 -1.45
N ALA A 44 21.25 5.27 -2.60
CA ALA A 44 21.06 6.35 -3.57
C ALA A 44 20.26 7.52 -2.98
N GLY A 45 19.28 7.25 -2.11
CA GLY A 45 18.57 8.29 -1.35
C GLY A 45 19.49 9.08 -0.41
N ILE A 46 20.32 8.38 0.36
CA ILE A 46 21.31 9.00 1.27
C ILE A 46 22.29 9.87 0.47
N VAL A 47 22.88 9.32 -0.59
CA VAL A 47 23.82 10.05 -1.45
C VAL A 47 23.16 11.30 -2.03
N SER A 48 21.96 11.16 -2.59
CA SER A 48 21.22 12.27 -3.16
C SER A 48 20.89 13.37 -2.13
N TYR A 49 20.71 13.00 -0.86
CA TYR A 49 20.51 13.94 0.23
C TYR A 49 21.82 14.66 0.59
N LEU A 50 22.94 13.92 0.73
CA LEU A 50 24.26 14.49 1.02
C LEU A 50 24.73 15.43 -0.11
N GLU A 51 24.51 15.05 -1.36
CA GLU A 51 24.80 15.90 -2.53
C GLU A 51 24.00 17.20 -2.49
N TYR A 52 22.69 17.12 -2.19
CA TYR A 52 21.84 18.31 -2.08
C TYR A 52 22.34 19.30 -1.02
N LEU A 53 22.90 18.79 0.07
CA LEU A 53 23.47 19.62 1.14
C LEU A 53 24.89 20.13 0.85
N GLY A 54 25.53 19.67 -0.23
CA GLY A 54 26.92 19.96 -0.53
C GLY A 54 27.91 19.33 0.47
N ARG A 55 27.49 18.25 1.16
CA ARG A 55 28.26 17.57 2.23
C ARG A 55 28.71 16.17 1.82
N HIS A 56 29.41 16.05 0.71
CA HIS A 56 29.81 14.77 0.11
C HIS A 56 30.67 13.87 0.99
N ASN A 57 31.34 14.43 2.02
CA ASN A 57 32.33 13.71 2.84
C ASN A 57 31.89 13.47 4.28
N THR A 58 30.65 13.69 4.65
CA THR A 58 30.16 13.49 6.03
C THR A 58 29.92 12.01 6.37
N MET A 59 29.60 11.19 5.38
CA MET A 59 29.48 9.73 5.52
C MET A 59 30.36 9.05 4.47
N THR A 60 31.11 8.03 4.88
CA THR A 60 31.84 7.17 3.95
C THR A 60 30.91 6.22 3.22
N ASP A 61 31.35 5.67 2.08
CA ASP A 61 30.58 4.69 1.32
C ASP A 61 30.15 3.47 2.16
N ASP A 62 31.02 3.04 3.07
CA ASP A 62 30.74 1.92 3.96
C ASP A 62 29.70 2.28 5.02
N MET A 63 29.76 3.48 5.61
CA MET A 63 28.72 3.99 6.51
C MET A 63 27.36 4.09 5.80
N ILE A 64 27.34 4.54 4.54
CA ILE A 64 26.12 4.62 3.75
C ILE A 64 25.51 3.24 3.52
N LYS A 65 26.33 2.25 3.13
CA LYS A 65 25.88 0.86 2.90
C LYS A 65 25.37 0.22 4.19
N GLU A 66 26.12 0.40 5.29
CA GLU A 66 25.72 -0.11 6.60
C GLU A 66 24.40 0.52 7.06
N THR A 67 24.28 1.85 6.99
CA THR A 67 23.05 2.56 7.31
C THR A 67 21.87 2.07 6.47
N ALA A 68 22.07 1.85 5.17
CA ALA A 68 21.02 1.33 4.28
C ALA A 68 20.60 -0.10 4.66
N GLY A 69 21.55 -0.94 5.06
CA GLY A 69 21.26 -2.30 5.53
C GLY A 69 20.45 -2.31 6.83
N LEU A 70 20.88 -1.54 7.81
CA LEU A 70 20.19 -1.38 9.10
C LEU A 70 18.78 -0.79 8.91
N LEU A 71 18.62 0.17 8.01
CA LEU A 71 17.33 0.79 7.72
C LEU A 71 16.34 -0.23 7.11
N LEU A 72 16.79 -1.07 6.21
CA LEU A 72 16.00 -2.17 5.67
C LEU A 72 15.60 -3.17 6.76
N ASP A 73 16.50 -3.51 7.68
CA ASP A 73 16.25 -4.49 8.72
C ASP A 73 15.29 -3.96 9.80
N GLU A 74 15.38 -2.69 10.15
CA GLU A 74 14.52 -2.08 11.17
C GLU A 74 13.14 -1.70 10.63
N PHE A 75 13.04 -1.28 9.36
CA PHE A 75 11.81 -0.76 8.78
C PHE A 75 11.37 -1.49 7.48
N PRO A 76 11.25 -2.81 7.48
CA PRO A 76 10.95 -3.59 6.27
C PRO A 76 9.56 -3.29 5.67
N ARG A 77 8.65 -2.67 6.43
CA ARG A 77 7.29 -2.35 5.99
C ARG A 77 7.18 -1.07 5.17
N LEU A 78 8.24 -0.29 5.08
CA LEU A 78 8.25 0.90 4.23
C LEU A 78 8.16 0.51 2.75
N LYS A 79 7.37 1.23 1.98
CA LYS A 79 7.37 1.12 0.52
C LYS A 79 8.60 1.84 -0.07
N VAL A 80 8.93 1.54 -1.30
CA VAL A 80 9.97 2.31 -2.03
C VAL A 80 9.62 3.79 -2.13
N ASP A 81 8.33 4.11 -2.20
CA ASP A 81 7.79 5.47 -2.20
C ASP A 81 8.02 6.17 -0.86
N ASP A 82 7.91 5.46 0.27
CA ASP A 82 8.22 5.99 1.60
C ASP A 82 9.67 6.47 1.67
N VAL A 83 10.60 5.67 1.16
CA VAL A 83 12.02 6.03 1.12
C VAL A 83 12.25 7.30 0.28
N ALA A 84 11.59 7.38 -0.87
CA ALA A 84 11.70 8.55 -1.74
C ALA A 84 11.12 9.82 -1.11
N LEU A 85 9.93 9.72 -0.49
CA LEU A 85 9.29 10.83 0.20
C LEU A 85 10.08 11.27 1.43
N PHE A 86 10.58 10.31 2.22
CA PHE A 86 11.42 10.59 3.38
C PHE A 86 12.61 11.48 3.02
N PHE A 87 13.42 11.09 2.03
CA PHE A 87 14.57 11.91 1.62
C PHE A 87 14.17 13.23 0.98
N ARG A 88 12.98 13.31 0.35
CA ARG A 88 12.43 14.59 -0.11
C ARG A 88 12.14 15.52 1.07
N LEU A 89 11.51 15.02 2.13
CA LEU A 89 11.21 15.80 3.34
C LEU A 89 12.50 16.21 4.08
N CYS A 90 13.52 15.33 4.12
CA CYS A 90 14.83 15.69 4.64
C CYS A 90 15.45 16.88 3.89
N LYS A 91 15.35 16.90 2.54
CA LYS A 91 15.86 18.01 1.70
C LYS A 91 15.16 19.34 1.97
N THR A 92 13.90 19.31 2.39
CA THR A 92 13.16 20.51 2.77
C THR A 92 13.28 20.90 4.24
N ALA A 93 14.18 20.23 4.98
CA ALA A 93 14.42 20.41 6.42
C ALA A 93 13.15 20.22 7.27
N HIS A 94 12.21 19.37 6.82
CA HIS A 94 10.94 19.12 7.49
C HIS A 94 11.14 18.60 8.92
N PHE A 95 12.13 17.75 9.16
CA PHE A 95 12.48 17.20 10.47
C PHE A 95 13.47 18.05 11.26
N GLY A 96 13.78 19.26 10.78
CA GLY A 96 14.73 20.17 11.39
C GLY A 96 16.10 20.19 10.70
N HIS A 97 16.98 21.03 11.20
CA HIS A 97 18.36 21.15 10.68
C HIS A 97 19.32 20.31 11.51
N LEU A 98 20.14 19.51 10.83
CA LEU A 98 21.25 18.80 11.45
C LEU A 98 22.58 19.49 11.13
N TYR A 99 23.35 19.70 12.19
CA TYR A 99 24.75 20.13 12.05
C TYR A 99 25.64 18.94 11.65
N ASP A 100 25.36 17.74 12.20
CA ASP A 100 26.07 16.51 11.88
C ASP A 100 25.10 15.46 11.32
N ILE A 101 25.32 15.07 10.06
CA ILE A 101 24.54 14.04 9.39
C ILE A 101 25.28 12.71 9.58
N ASN A 102 24.66 11.82 10.34
CA ASN A 102 25.11 10.46 10.55
C ASN A 102 23.95 9.48 10.49
N GLY A 103 24.24 8.18 10.54
CA GLY A 103 23.19 7.15 10.48
C GLY A 103 22.15 7.30 11.59
N ALA A 104 22.57 7.60 12.84
CA ALA A 104 21.66 7.72 13.98
C ALA A 104 20.62 8.83 13.78
N ALA A 105 21.06 9.97 13.27
CA ALA A 105 20.17 11.10 12.97
C ALA A 105 19.13 10.77 11.89
N LEU A 106 19.50 9.99 10.85
CA LEU A 106 18.57 9.51 9.85
C LEU A 106 17.52 8.57 10.45
N PHE A 107 17.89 7.73 11.42
CA PHE A 107 16.96 6.86 12.14
C PHE A 107 15.96 7.63 12.99
N GLU A 108 16.41 8.68 13.71
CA GLU A 108 15.50 9.55 14.47
C GLU A 108 14.49 10.23 13.55
N TRP A 109 14.92 10.79 12.44
CA TRP A 109 14.03 11.42 11.48
C TRP A 109 13.07 10.43 10.82
N LEU A 110 13.54 9.21 10.57
CA LEU A 110 12.67 8.18 10.00
C LEU A 110 11.58 7.74 10.97
N ARG A 111 11.84 7.73 12.28
CA ARG A 111 10.80 7.47 13.29
C ARG A 111 9.76 8.59 13.31
N LEU A 112 10.17 9.84 13.17
CA LEU A 112 9.25 10.98 13.03
C LEU A 112 8.41 10.84 11.75
N TYR A 113 9.05 10.51 10.63
CA TYR A 113 8.37 10.24 9.36
C TYR A 113 7.29 9.17 9.50
N ILE A 114 7.62 8.06 10.17
CA ILE A 114 6.68 6.94 10.36
C ILE A 114 5.48 7.36 11.23
N ALA A 115 5.70 8.18 12.25
CA ALA A 115 4.62 8.72 13.08
C ALA A 115 3.67 9.59 12.24
N GLU A 116 4.20 10.54 11.48
CA GLU A 116 3.40 11.41 10.59
C GLU A 116 2.69 10.63 9.49
N ARG A 117 3.36 9.60 8.93
CA ARG A 117 2.74 8.70 7.95
C ARG A 117 1.56 7.94 8.54
N HIS A 118 1.67 7.48 9.77
CA HIS A 118 0.59 6.78 10.46
C HIS A 118 -0.61 7.70 10.70
N ASP A 119 -0.37 8.93 11.13
CA ASP A 119 -1.42 9.93 11.32
C ASP A 119 -2.14 10.25 9.99
N ALA A 120 -1.36 10.36 8.90
CA ALA A 120 -1.90 10.55 7.56
C ALA A 120 -2.73 9.35 7.07
N GLU A 121 -2.33 8.12 7.43
CA GLU A 121 -3.06 6.89 7.12
C GLU A 121 -4.42 6.85 7.83
N ILE A 122 -4.46 7.17 9.12
CA ILE A 122 -5.70 7.26 9.90
C ILE A 122 -6.64 8.29 9.28
N ALA A 123 -6.13 9.50 9.01
CA ALA A 123 -6.94 10.57 8.42
C ALA A 123 -7.52 10.16 7.05
N TRP A 124 -6.74 9.46 6.23
CA TRP A 124 -7.19 8.99 4.92
C TRP A 124 -8.24 7.86 5.02
N GLU A 125 -8.09 6.94 5.99
CA GLU A 125 -9.09 5.91 6.25
C GLU A 125 -10.41 6.51 6.74
N ASP A 126 -10.36 7.51 7.59
CA ASP A 126 -11.54 8.24 8.07
C ASP A 126 -12.26 8.97 6.93
N GLU A 127 -11.51 9.65 6.04
CA GLU A 127 -12.08 10.24 4.82
C GLU A 127 -12.81 9.21 3.97
N ARG A 128 -12.17 8.07 3.70
CA ARG A 128 -12.78 7.00 2.90
C ARG A 128 -14.00 6.39 3.58
N ALA A 129 -13.97 6.25 4.90
CA ALA A 129 -15.13 5.78 5.66
C ALA A 129 -16.28 6.77 5.60
N ALA A 130 -16.00 8.07 5.68
CA ALA A 130 -17.00 9.12 5.53
C ALA A 130 -17.60 9.15 4.11
N GLN A 131 -16.76 9.02 3.08
CA GLN A 131 -17.21 8.93 1.68
C GLN A 131 -18.12 7.72 1.46
N ARG A 132 -17.71 6.53 1.91
CA ARG A 132 -18.56 5.31 1.80
C ARG A 132 -19.88 5.46 2.52
N ARG A 133 -19.92 6.13 3.69
CA ARG A 133 -21.18 6.43 4.38
C ARG A 133 -22.03 7.39 3.57
N ALA A 134 -21.46 8.47 3.05
CA ALA A 134 -22.18 9.43 2.22
C ALA A 134 -22.78 8.79 0.96
N GLU A 135 -22.03 7.91 0.30
CA GLU A 135 -22.51 7.14 -0.86
C GLU A 135 -23.65 6.18 -0.48
N MET A 136 -23.53 5.50 0.68
CA MET A 136 -24.55 4.56 1.17
C MET A 136 -25.86 5.27 1.51
N PHE A 137 -25.81 6.50 2.02
CA PHE A 137 -26.97 7.31 2.39
C PHE A 137 -27.33 8.37 1.34
N ALA A 138 -26.65 8.34 0.17
CA ALA A 138 -27.03 9.22 -0.92
C ALA A 138 -28.51 8.95 -1.33
N PRO A 139 -29.33 9.98 -1.52
CA PRO A 139 -30.69 9.79 -1.98
C PRO A 139 -30.67 9.09 -3.35
N ASP A 140 -31.53 8.10 -3.49
CA ASP A 140 -31.67 7.38 -4.74
C ASP A 140 -32.26 8.32 -5.82
N THR A 141 -31.40 8.83 -6.68
CA THR A 141 -31.76 9.76 -7.77
C THR A 141 -32.29 9.05 -9.02
N ARG A 142 -32.35 7.71 -9.01
CA ARG A 142 -32.83 6.93 -10.15
C ARG A 142 -34.32 7.21 -10.41
N THR A 143 -34.66 7.24 -11.66
CA THR A 143 -36.07 7.39 -12.09
C THR A 143 -36.89 6.17 -11.68
N GLN A 144 -38.22 6.31 -11.68
CA GLN A 144 -39.10 5.21 -11.34
C GLN A 144 -38.99 4.06 -12.36
N GLU A 145 -38.68 4.39 -13.61
CA GLU A 145 -38.47 3.40 -14.68
C GLU A 145 -37.18 2.60 -14.48
N GLU A 146 -36.06 3.27 -14.13
CA GLU A 146 -34.77 2.63 -13.83
C GLU A 146 -34.89 1.70 -12.62
N ARG A 147 -35.61 2.12 -11.57
CA ARG A 147 -35.87 1.25 -10.41
C ARG A 147 -36.68 0.01 -10.78
N ALA A 148 -37.69 0.16 -11.65
CA ALA A 148 -38.50 -0.95 -12.11
C ALA A 148 -37.68 -1.91 -13.00
N GLU A 149 -36.71 -1.41 -13.75
CA GLU A 149 -35.82 -2.23 -14.57
C GLU A 149 -34.81 -3.02 -13.71
N ASP A 150 -34.23 -2.37 -12.73
CA ASP A 150 -33.32 -3.01 -11.74
C ASP A 150 -34.09 -4.12 -10.98
N MET A 151 -35.30 -3.84 -10.53
CA MET A 151 -36.16 -4.83 -9.85
C MET A 151 -36.43 -6.06 -10.72
N ARG A 152 -36.79 -5.85 -12.01
CA ARG A 152 -36.94 -6.95 -12.96
C ARG A 152 -35.67 -7.77 -13.16
N HIS A 153 -34.53 -7.09 -13.17
CA HIS A 153 -33.20 -7.76 -13.29
C HIS A 153 -32.91 -8.61 -12.04
N ILE A 154 -33.16 -8.08 -10.86
CA ILE A 154 -32.99 -8.78 -9.58
C ILE A 154 -33.89 -9.99 -9.50
N ASP A 155 -35.17 -9.82 -9.84
CA ASP A 155 -36.14 -10.93 -9.88
C ASP A 155 -35.72 -12.05 -10.85
N GLY A 156 -35.15 -11.68 -11.99
CA GLY A 156 -34.59 -12.63 -12.94
C GLY A 156 -33.37 -13.40 -12.39
N ILE A 157 -32.55 -12.76 -11.57
CA ILE A 157 -31.43 -13.41 -10.89
C ILE A 157 -31.97 -14.36 -9.82
N ILE A 158 -32.89 -13.91 -8.98
CA ILE A 158 -33.51 -14.71 -7.90
C ILE A 158 -34.15 -15.96 -8.49
N GLN A 159 -34.95 -15.82 -9.56
CA GLN A 159 -35.55 -16.97 -10.21
C GLN A 159 -34.53 -17.99 -10.74
N ARG A 160 -33.44 -17.52 -11.33
CA ARG A 160 -32.33 -18.40 -11.79
C ARG A 160 -31.67 -19.15 -10.64
N VAL A 161 -31.38 -18.46 -9.53
CA VAL A 161 -30.77 -19.05 -8.34
C VAL A 161 -31.73 -20.08 -7.71
N CYS A 162 -33.00 -19.72 -7.50
CA CYS A 162 -34.01 -20.63 -6.95
C CYS A 162 -34.22 -21.87 -7.81
N SER A 163 -34.26 -21.70 -9.14
CA SER A 163 -34.38 -22.82 -10.09
C SER A 163 -33.17 -23.74 -10.10
N ARG A 164 -31.97 -23.20 -9.89
CA ARG A 164 -30.73 -23.98 -9.77
C ARG A 164 -30.70 -24.76 -8.45
N MET A 165 -31.05 -24.12 -7.35
CA MET A 165 -31.11 -24.77 -6.02
C MET A 165 -32.21 -25.87 -5.98
N GLY A 166 -33.35 -25.62 -6.62
CA GLY A 166 -34.41 -26.62 -6.74
C GLY A 166 -33.97 -27.87 -7.53
N ARG A 167 -33.22 -27.70 -8.62
CA ARG A 167 -32.63 -28.79 -9.40
C ARG A 167 -31.60 -29.58 -8.63
N GLU A 168 -30.73 -28.91 -7.88
CA GLU A 168 -29.73 -29.57 -7.05
C GLU A 168 -30.38 -30.38 -5.91
N ARG A 169 -31.40 -29.82 -5.26
CA ARG A 169 -32.18 -30.55 -4.24
C ARG A 169 -32.87 -31.79 -4.79
N ALA A 170 -33.46 -31.68 -5.99
CA ALA A 170 -34.12 -32.80 -6.67
C ALA A 170 -33.10 -33.88 -7.06
N LYS A 171 -31.91 -33.51 -7.53
CA LYS A 171 -30.81 -34.44 -7.87
C LYS A 171 -30.29 -35.17 -6.63
N ASN A 172 -30.06 -34.44 -5.54
CA ASN A 172 -29.60 -35.05 -4.28
C ASN A 172 -30.67 -36.01 -3.67
N ARG A 173 -31.93 -35.67 -3.83
CA ARG A 173 -33.05 -36.55 -3.37
C ARG A 173 -33.14 -37.85 -4.18
N ARG A 174 -32.93 -37.81 -5.50
CA ARG A 174 -32.83 -39.00 -6.35
C ARG A 174 -31.67 -39.89 -5.98
N SER A 175 -30.50 -39.32 -5.83
CA SER A 175 -29.26 -40.04 -5.43
C SER A 175 -29.43 -40.73 -4.07
N LEU A 176 -30.09 -40.10 -3.09
CA LEU A 176 -30.40 -40.68 -1.79
C LEU A 176 -31.40 -41.85 -1.87
N ILE A 177 -32.33 -41.83 -2.82
CA ILE A 177 -33.30 -42.93 -3.04
C ILE A 177 -32.61 -44.10 -3.71
N GLU A 178 -31.79 -43.85 -4.76
CA GLU A 178 -31.01 -44.86 -5.46
C GLU A 178 -30.05 -45.62 -4.51
N THR A 179 -29.33 -44.91 -3.65
CA THR A 179 -28.44 -45.49 -2.64
C THR A 179 -29.16 -46.30 -1.56
N LYS A 180 -30.47 -46.10 -1.36
CA LYS A 180 -31.27 -46.92 -0.44
C LYS A 180 -31.82 -48.18 -1.09
N ILE A 181 -32.09 -48.14 -2.40
CA ILE A 181 -32.58 -49.29 -3.15
C ILE A 181 -31.47 -50.32 -3.37
N ASP A 182 -30.24 -49.91 -3.61
CA ASP A 182 -29.07 -50.78 -3.79
C ASP A 182 -28.60 -51.48 -2.51
N LYS A 183 -29.23 -51.21 -1.37
CA LYS A 183 -28.93 -51.80 -0.07
C LYS A 183 -29.95 -52.79 0.46
N ILE A 184 -30.99 -53.11 -0.36
CA ILE A 184 -32.01 -54.11 -0.12
C ILE A 184 -31.80 -55.30 -1.04
#